data_c1c36d393da92eb796d21424f83dd69c
#
_entry.id   c1c36d393da92eb796d21424f83dd69c
#
_cell.length_a   1.000
_cell.length_b   1.000
_cell.length_c   1.000
_cell.angle_alpha   90.00
_cell.angle_beta   90.00
_cell.angle_gamma   90.00
#
_symmetry.space_group_name_H-M   'P 1'
#
loop_
_entity.id
_entity.type
_entity.pdbx_description
1 polymer ?
#
loop_
_entity_poly.entity_id
_entity_poly.type
_entity_poly.pdbx_seq_one_letter_code
_entity_poly.pdbx_strand_id
1 'polypeptide(L)'
;MAKIKVLSLIWSMGAGGAQQVLLNYLRDFQDDSDIDFKVIVYTKPTASKYDCLIKENNYNVEYLDNPKTKIQIPYIKRFFQRPISRTAWQKAIHDFKPDIVHVHISALLLATMPGIISENIPIRFDTLHSSPYRYKGKERKIISDAFQNQGVIPICVTKAQVREAQDWYGITKYEVVRNGVDIEGIRARCCARYEARALYGLKENTFVIIGVGRLNPIKKYDLLIEAFAEVHKLNRDSVLLLAGDGEEKNNLQHIAEKLGVSDSVKFLGNIADVTKLCCAADVLAVTSDTESSSLVAIEAQVCGTRCVLSAGVPEESILLKNTQRLPKGASVNDWRDALMNDSYEGTPAARIEDYEVHNMSKKMKEIYLKYYSMYMEKNHADTK
;
A
#
# COMPACT_ATOMS: atom_id res chain seq x y z
N MET A 1 18.81 -28.85 1.68
CA MET A 1 17.89 -28.84 0.51
C MET A 1 18.17 -27.60 -0.33
N ALA A 2 17.87 -27.61 -1.63
CA ALA A 2 17.95 -26.39 -2.42
C ALA A 2 16.90 -25.39 -1.93
N LYS A 3 17.23 -24.09 -1.95
CA LYS A 3 16.27 -23.04 -1.59
C LYS A 3 15.14 -22.96 -2.60
N ILE A 4 13.93 -22.66 -2.15
CA ILE A 4 12.77 -22.40 -3.00
C ILE A 4 12.98 -21.06 -3.69
N LYS A 5 12.90 -21.03 -5.01
CA LYS A 5 13.07 -19.82 -5.81
C LYS A 5 11.75 -19.06 -5.94
N VAL A 6 11.68 -17.91 -5.31
CA VAL A 6 10.50 -17.02 -5.34
C VAL A 6 10.81 -15.78 -6.16
N LEU A 7 10.06 -15.57 -7.23
CA LEU A 7 10.15 -14.40 -8.09
C LEU A 7 8.97 -13.47 -7.86
N SER A 8 9.23 -12.30 -7.28
CA SER A 8 8.22 -11.26 -7.11
C SER A 8 8.26 -10.23 -8.24
N LEU A 9 7.09 -9.88 -8.76
CA LEU A 9 6.93 -8.99 -9.91
C LEU A 9 6.16 -7.73 -9.51
N ILE A 10 6.75 -6.55 -9.77
CA ILE A 10 6.10 -5.26 -9.52
C ILE A 10 6.33 -4.27 -10.66
N TRP A 11 5.41 -3.30 -10.80
CA TRP A 11 5.51 -2.29 -11.87
C TRP A 11 6.65 -1.30 -11.64
N SER A 12 6.78 -0.76 -10.44
CA SER A 12 7.79 0.26 -10.08
C SER A 12 8.08 0.24 -8.58
N MET A 13 9.25 0.72 -8.19
CA MET A 13 9.64 0.96 -6.79
C MET A 13 9.51 2.44 -6.40
N GLY A 14 8.54 3.16 -6.96
CA GLY A 14 8.16 4.49 -6.49
C GLY A 14 7.50 4.48 -5.11
N ALA A 15 7.09 5.65 -4.59
CA ALA A 15 6.44 5.74 -3.28
C ALA A 15 5.05 5.06 -3.27
N GLY A 16 4.81 4.16 -2.30
CA GLY A 16 3.51 3.50 -2.13
C GLY A 16 3.56 2.31 -1.17
N GLY A 17 2.37 1.90 -0.71
CA GLY A 17 2.23 0.80 0.26
C GLY A 17 2.68 -0.57 -0.27
N ALA A 18 2.38 -0.89 -1.54
CA ALA A 18 2.82 -2.14 -2.17
C ALA A 18 4.35 -2.25 -2.25
N GLN A 19 5.02 -1.13 -2.54
CA GLN A 19 6.47 -1.04 -2.59
C GLN A 19 7.09 -1.21 -1.20
N GLN A 20 6.48 -0.63 -0.17
CA GLN A 20 6.92 -0.82 1.22
C GLN A 20 6.81 -2.28 1.64
N VAL A 21 5.69 -2.94 1.34
CA VAL A 21 5.51 -4.38 1.62
C VAL A 21 6.60 -5.22 0.95
N LEU A 22 6.89 -4.93 -0.32
CA LEU A 22 7.90 -5.68 -1.06
C LEU A 22 9.31 -5.44 -0.55
N LEU A 23 9.62 -4.19 -0.13
CA LEU A 23 10.90 -3.87 0.53
C LEU A 23 11.07 -4.64 1.84
N ASN A 24 9.99 -4.80 2.61
CA ASN A 24 10.00 -5.58 3.83
C ASN A 24 10.30 -7.07 3.56
N TYR A 25 9.70 -7.65 2.52
CA TYR A 25 10.04 -9.02 2.09
C TYR A 25 11.49 -9.14 1.63
N LEU A 26 12.01 -8.17 0.87
CA LEU A 26 13.43 -8.16 0.45
C LEU A 26 14.37 -8.18 1.66
N ARG A 27 14.09 -7.36 2.68
CA ARG A 27 14.87 -7.32 3.92
C ARG A 27 14.81 -8.65 4.66
N ASP A 28 13.60 -9.20 4.86
CA ASP A 28 13.40 -10.36 5.72
C ASP A 28 13.81 -11.68 5.03
N PHE A 29 13.84 -11.73 3.69
CA PHE A 29 14.22 -12.92 2.93
C PHE A 29 15.62 -12.87 2.33
N GLN A 30 16.39 -11.79 2.51
CA GLN A 30 17.74 -11.63 1.93
C GLN A 30 18.65 -12.79 2.30
N ASP A 31 18.69 -13.19 3.57
CA ASP A 31 19.53 -14.24 4.13
C ASP A 31 18.71 -15.47 4.60
N ASP A 32 17.49 -15.62 4.09
CA ASP A 32 16.63 -16.73 4.49
C ASP A 32 17.23 -18.08 4.05
N SER A 33 17.16 -19.09 4.94
CA SER A 33 17.74 -20.41 4.70
C SER A 33 16.98 -21.24 3.68
N ASP A 34 15.68 -21.00 3.52
CA ASP A 34 14.76 -21.82 2.73
C ASP A 34 14.35 -21.15 1.43
N ILE A 35 14.48 -19.82 1.33
CA ILE A 35 13.98 -19.02 0.20
C ILE A 35 15.12 -18.29 -0.51
N ASP A 36 15.15 -18.38 -1.84
CA ASP A 36 15.92 -17.52 -2.74
C ASP A 36 14.94 -16.52 -3.35
N PHE A 37 14.91 -15.28 -2.80
CA PHE A 37 13.93 -14.26 -3.12
C PHE A 37 14.51 -13.22 -4.08
N LYS A 38 13.86 -13.05 -5.23
CA LYS A 38 14.23 -12.03 -6.24
C LYS A 38 13.02 -11.18 -6.60
N VAL A 39 13.26 -9.90 -6.81
CA VAL A 39 12.25 -8.95 -7.31
C VAL A 39 12.61 -8.48 -8.70
N ILE A 40 11.64 -8.47 -9.61
CA ILE A 40 11.76 -7.82 -10.90
C ILE A 40 10.84 -6.62 -10.96
N VAL A 41 11.42 -5.47 -11.29
CA VAL A 41 10.75 -4.19 -11.46
C VAL A 41 10.67 -3.84 -12.93
N TYR A 42 9.46 -3.55 -13.42
CA TYR A 42 9.25 -3.26 -14.85
C TYR A 42 9.88 -1.95 -15.30
N THR A 43 9.76 -0.89 -14.49
CA THR A 43 10.29 0.45 -14.84
C THR A 43 11.75 0.60 -14.43
N LYS A 44 12.41 1.62 -15.00
CA LYS A 44 13.70 2.08 -14.49
C LYS A 44 13.63 2.56 -13.05
N PRO A 45 14.77 2.56 -12.32
CA PRO A 45 14.88 3.26 -11.04
C PRO A 45 14.47 4.73 -11.21
N THR A 46 13.72 5.24 -10.24
CA THR A 46 13.21 6.62 -10.22
C THR A 46 13.98 7.53 -9.26
N ALA A 47 15.05 7.01 -8.65
CA ALA A 47 15.77 7.63 -7.54
C ALA A 47 14.85 7.89 -6.32
N SER A 48 13.84 7.04 -6.15
CA SER A 48 12.99 7.04 -4.97
C SER A 48 13.78 6.63 -3.72
N LYS A 49 13.22 6.91 -2.53
CA LYS A 49 13.76 6.40 -1.26
C LYS A 49 13.96 4.86 -1.33
N TYR A 50 13.03 4.13 -1.93
CA TYR A 50 13.12 2.67 -2.03
C TYR A 50 14.21 2.21 -2.99
N ASP A 51 14.42 2.91 -4.12
CA ASP A 51 15.54 2.63 -5.03
C ASP A 51 16.90 2.83 -4.33
N CYS A 52 17.02 3.87 -3.49
CA CYS A 52 18.22 4.11 -2.68
C CYS A 52 18.44 2.97 -1.67
N LEU A 53 17.40 2.59 -0.90
CA LEU A 53 17.50 1.49 0.07
C LEU A 53 17.83 0.14 -0.58
N ILE A 54 17.29 -0.15 -1.75
CA ILE A 54 17.61 -1.35 -2.52
C ILE A 54 19.09 -1.40 -2.85
N LYS A 55 19.65 -0.28 -3.31
CA LYS A 55 21.07 -0.17 -3.67
C LYS A 55 21.98 -0.24 -2.44
N GLU A 56 21.67 0.49 -1.39
CA GLU A 56 22.46 0.55 -0.15
C GLU A 56 22.56 -0.80 0.54
N ASN A 57 21.47 -1.59 0.53
CA ASN A 57 21.43 -2.91 1.16
C ASN A 57 21.74 -4.06 0.19
N ASN A 58 22.06 -3.77 -1.07
CA ASN A 58 22.36 -4.76 -2.11
C ASN A 58 21.27 -5.84 -2.24
N TYR A 59 19.99 -5.44 -2.16
CA TYR A 59 18.88 -6.37 -2.33
C TYR A 59 18.81 -6.95 -3.73
N ASN A 60 18.37 -8.20 -3.85
CA ASN A 60 18.25 -8.93 -5.12
C ASN A 60 17.08 -8.39 -5.97
N VAL A 61 17.30 -7.26 -6.62
CA VAL A 61 16.32 -6.57 -7.45
C VAL A 61 16.88 -6.31 -8.85
N GLU A 62 16.12 -6.68 -9.86
CA GLU A 62 16.41 -6.41 -11.27
C GLU A 62 15.40 -5.44 -11.86
N TYR A 63 15.88 -4.43 -12.58
CA TYR A 63 15.06 -3.46 -13.31
C TYR A 63 15.11 -3.78 -14.81
N LEU A 64 13.93 -4.00 -15.43
CA LEU A 64 13.85 -4.36 -16.86
C LEU A 64 14.19 -3.23 -17.82
N ASP A 65 14.48 -2.05 -17.30
CA ASP A 65 14.94 -0.87 -18.06
C ASP A 65 14.21 -0.62 -19.40
N ASN A 66 12.90 -0.56 -19.38
CA ASN A 66 12.12 -0.35 -20.59
C ASN A 66 12.20 1.11 -21.04
N PRO A 67 12.88 1.43 -22.18
CA PRO A 67 13.12 2.80 -22.61
C PRO A 67 11.87 3.57 -23.01
N LYS A 68 10.73 2.91 -23.17
CA LYS A 68 9.47 3.50 -23.66
C LYS A 68 8.59 4.14 -22.58
N THR A 69 9.02 4.15 -21.32
CA THR A 69 8.23 4.76 -20.22
C THR A 69 8.24 6.30 -20.22
N LYS A 70 9.05 6.95 -21.07
CA LYS A 70 9.13 8.42 -21.17
C LYS A 70 7.93 9.11 -21.83
N ILE A 71 6.95 8.39 -22.37
CA ILE A 71 5.85 9.00 -23.12
C ILE A 71 4.55 8.84 -22.31
N GLN A 72 4.20 9.90 -21.59
CA GLN A 72 2.86 10.10 -21.02
C GLN A 72 1.85 10.29 -22.15
N ILE A 73 1.19 9.23 -22.60
CA ILE A 73 0.01 9.34 -23.45
C ILE A 73 -1.12 8.55 -22.79
N PRO A 74 -2.29 9.17 -22.60
CA PRO A 74 -3.43 8.52 -22.00
C PRO A 74 -3.93 7.35 -22.88
N TYR A 75 -4.40 6.29 -22.25
CA TYR A 75 -5.20 5.17 -22.74
C TYR A 75 -4.75 4.39 -23.99
N ILE A 76 -4.39 5.03 -25.11
CA ILE A 76 -4.13 4.35 -26.40
C ILE A 76 -2.75 3.64 -26.41
N LYS A 77 -1.75 4.12 -25.69
CA LYS A 77 -0.40 3.51 -25.68
C LYS A 77 -0.25 2.28 -24.79
N ARG A 78 -1.14 2.08 -23.83
CA ARG A 78 -1.19 0.85 -23.03
C ARG A 78 -1.38 -0.41 -23.91
N PHE A 79 -1.97 -0.23 -25.10
CA PHE A 79 -2.20 -1.32 -26.05
C PHE A 79 -0.95 -1.71 -26.87
N PHE A 80 -0.12 -0.75 -27.26
CA PHE A 80 1.09 -0.98 -28.09
C PHE A 80 2.35 -1.35 -27.29
N GLN A 81 2.40 -1.13 -25.99
CA GLN A 81 3.51 -1.56 -25.12
C GLN A 81 3.46 -3.05 -24.75
N ARG A 82 2.35 -3.74 -25.01
CA ARG A 82 2.09 -5.14 -24.63
C ARG A 82 3.07 -6.18 -25.18
N PRO A 83 3.49 -6.16 -26.47
CA PRO A 83 4.37 -7.20 -26.99
C PRO A 83 5.78 -7.15 -26.37
N ILE A 84 6.34 -5.94 -26.20
CA ILE A 84 7.70 -5.75 -25.68
C ILE A 84 7.76 -6.06 -24.17
N SER A 85 6.73 -5.67 -23.44
CA SER A 85 6.64 -5.99 -22.01
C SER A 85 6.55 -7.50 -21.77
N ARG A 86 5.77 -8.23 -22.57
CA ARG A 86 5.64 -9.68 -22.47
C ARG A 86 6.97 -10.39 -22.65
N THR A 87 7.73 -10.03 -23.67
CA THR A 87 9.05 -10.64 -23.95
C THR A 87 10.05 -10.39 -22.82
N ALA A 88 10.09 -9.17 -22.26
CA ALA A 88 10.97 -8.85 -21.15
C ALA A 88 10.62 -9.66 -19.89
N TRP A 89 9.34 -9.73 -19.54
CA TRP A 89 8.87 -10.54 -18.42
C TRP A 89 9.17 -12.03 -18.62
N GLN A 90 8.87 -12.55 -19.82
CA GLN A 90 9.12 -13.95 -20.14
C GLN A 90 10.59 -14.29 -20.03
N LYS A 91 11.49 -13.47 -20.57
CA LYS A 91 12.93 -13.65 -20.43
C LYS A 91 13.38 -13.68 -18.97
N ALA A 92 12.91 -12.72 -18.16
CA ALA A 92 13.27 -12.63 -16.76
C ALA A 92 12.79 -13.85 -15.94
N ILE A 93 11.59 -14.36 -16.23
CA ILE A 93 11.06 -15.58 -15.63
C ILE A 93 11.89 -16.80 -16.08
N HIS A 94 12.17 -16.90 -17.37
CA HIS A 94 12.98 -17.99 -17.94
C HIS A 94 14.39 -18.04 -17.33
N ASP A 95 15.06 -16.90 -17.20
CA ASP A 95 16.45 -16.82 -16.71
C ASP A 95 16.55 -17.19 -15.23
N PHE A 96 15.56 -16.82 -14.40
CA PHE A 96 15.56 -17.12 -12.97
C PHE A 96 15.06 -18.53 -12.65
N LYS A 97 14.17 -19.10 -13.47
CA LYS A 97 13.53 -20.42 -13.27
C LYS A 97 12.90 -20.56 -11.88
N PRO A 98 11.90 -19.74 -11.55
CA PRO A 98 11.28 -19.74 -10.23
C PRO A 98 10.41 -20.97 -10.00
N ASP A 99 10.36 -21.45 -8.76
CA ASP A 99 9.35 -22.40 -8.29
C ASP A 99 8.00 -21.69 -8.05
N ILE A 100 8.08 -20.45 -7.63
CA ILE A 100 6.94 -19.60 -7.25
C ILE A 100 7.05 -18.24 -7.95
N VAL A 101 5.97 -17.79 -8.57
CA VAL A 101 5.82 -16.40 -9.02
C VAL A 101 4.78 -15.69 -8.16
N HIS A 102 5.14 -14.54 -7.63
CA HIS A 102 4.27 -13.68 -6.82
C HIS A 102 4.12 -12.30 -7.47
N VAL A 103 2.94 -12.00 -7.98
CA VAL A 103 2.64 -10.71 -8.60
C VAL A 103 2.15 -9.73 -7.54
N HIS A 104 2.67 -8.51 -7.57
CA HIS A 104 2.19 -7.41 -6.73
C HIS A 104 1.54 -6.36 -7.65
N ILE A 105 0.26 -6.11 -7.47
CA ILE A 105 -0.61 -5.29 -8.34
C ILE A 105 -1.22 -6.13 -9.47
N SER A 106 -2.46 -6.57 -9.31
CA SER A 106 -3.18 -7.50 -10.19
C SER A 106 -3.23 -7.09 -11.67
N ALA A 107 -3.10 -5.80 -11.99
CA ALA A 107 -3.00 -5.35 -13.39
C ALA A 107 -1.78 -5.94 -14.12
N LEU A 108 -0.73 -6.36 -13.41
CA LEU A 108 0.43 -7.01 -14.02
C LEU A 108 0.12 -8.41 -14.56
N LEU A 109 -0.88 -9.10 -14.04
CA LEU A 109 -1.32 -10.40 -14.54
C LEU A 109 -1.61 -10.35 -16.05
N LEU A 110 -2.12 -9.20 -16.56
CA LEU A 110 -2.36 -9.02 -17.99
C LEU A 110 -1.08 -9.16 -18.84
N ALA A 111 0.05 -8.78 -18.29
CA ALA A 111 1.33 -8.77 -18.99
C ALA A 111 2.20 -10.00 -18.68
N THR A 112 2.09 -10.54 -17.46
CA THR A 112 2.99 -11.57 -16.95
C THR A 112 2.45 -13.00 -17.14
N MET A 113 1.13 -13.21 -17.12
CA MET A 113 0.53 -14.54 -17.22
C MET A 113 0.98 -15.35 -18.45
N PRO A 114 1.10 -14.77 -19.68
CA PRO A 114 1.60 -15.56 -20.81
C PRO A 114 3.00 -16.14 -20.59
N GLY A 115 3.91 -15.40 -19.96
CA GLY A 115 5.24 -15.89 -19.61
C GLY A 115 5.21 -16.94 -18.48
N ILE A 116 4.40 -16.69 -17.45
CA ILE A 116 4.21 -17.63 -16.33
C ILE A 116 3.69 -18.99 -16.81
N ILE A 117 2.73 -18.97 -17.75
CA ILE A 117 2.15 -20.20 -18.32
C ILE A 117 3.16 -20.88 -19.24
N SER A 118 3.85 -20.14 -20.12
CA SER A 118 4.80 -20.73 -21.07
C SER A 118 6.00 -21.41 -20.39
N GLU A 119 6.42 -20.90 -19.24
CA GLU A 119 7.51 -21.48 -18.42
C GLU A 119 6.99 -22.53 -17.42
N ASN A 120 5.72 -22.88 -17.47
CA ASN A 120 5.07 -23.89 -16.61
C ASN A 120 5.29 -23.67 -15.11
N ILE A 121 5.34 -22.40 -14.66
CA ILE A 121 5.53 -22.10 -13.23
C ILE A 121 4.35 -22.66 -12.42
N PRO A 122 4.60 -23.58 -11.47
CA PRO A 122 3.52 -24.34 -10.85
C PRO A 122 2.72 -23.55 -9.79
N ILE A 123 3.40 -22.65 -9.07
CA ILE A 123 2.81 -21.93 -7.93
C ILE A 123 2.77 -20.45 -8.24
N ARG A 124 1.58 -19.86 -8.16
CA ARG A 124 1.31 -18.50 -8.63
C ARG A 124 0.48 -17.75 -7.60
N PHE A 125 0.99 -16.60 -7.14
CA PHE A 125 0.28 -15.72 -6.22
C PHE A 125 0.10 -14.33 -6.81
N ASP A 126 -0.93 -13.60 -6.34
CA ASP A 126 -1.13 -12.17 -6.59
C ASP A 126 -1.60 -11.49 -5.30
N THR A 127 -0.82 -10.56 -4.75
CA THR A 127 -1.26 -9.74 -3.62
C THR A 127 -2.14 -8.59 -4.08
N LEU A 128 -3.35 -8.51 -3.53
CA LEU A 128 -4.34 -7.48 -3.81
C LEU A 128 -4.01 -6.20 -3.02
N HIS A 129 -3.10 -5.37 -3.54
CA HIS A 129 -2.73 -4.09 -2.90
C HIS A 129 -3.75 -2.97 -3.11
N SER A 130 -4.82 -3.22 -3.85
CA SER A 130 -5.89 -2.25 -4.11
C SER A 130 -7.24 -2.93 -3.95
N SER A 131 -8.29 -2.14 -3.67
CA SER A 131 -9.65 -2.68 -3.69
C SER A 131 -9.94 -3.39 -5.02
N PRO A 132 -10.55 -4.58 -5.00
CA PRO A 132 -10.96 -5.33 -6.20
C PRO A 132 -11.79 -4.51 -7.17
N TYR A 133 -12.64 -3.63 -6.69
CA TYR A 133 -13.54 -2.77 -7.49
C TYR A 133 -12.82 -1.74 -8.36
N ARG A 134 -11.51 -1.55 -8.18
CA ARG A 134 -10.67 -0.70 -9.01
C ARG A 134 -10.62 -1.17 -10.47
N TYR A 135 -10.60 -2.48 -10.68
CA TYR A 135 -10.48 -3.08 -12.02
C TYR A 135 -11.85 -3.41 -12.58
N LYS A 136 -12.15 -2.89 -13.77
CA LYS A 136 -13.47 -3.01 -14.41
C LYS A 136 -13.35 -3.61 -15.82
N GLY A 137 -14.48 -4.00 -16.40
CA GLY A 137 -14.57 -4.43 -17.78
C GLY A 137 -13.58 -5.55 -18.13
N LYS A 138 -12.70 -5.31 -19.12
CA LYS A 138 -11.74 -6.30 -19.62
C LYS A 138 -10.66 -6.66 -18.58
N GLU A 139 -10.22 -5.70 -17.79
CA GLU A 139 -9.21 -5.95 -16.73
C GLU A 139 -9.78 -6.91 -15.69
N ARG A 140 -11.01 -6.63 -15.19
CA ARG A 140 -11.70 -7.53 -14.25
C ARG A 140 -11.80 -8.96 -14.80
N LYS A 141 -12.23 -9.12 -16.07
CA LYS A 141 -12.38 -10.45 -16.68
C LYS A 141 -11.07 -11.25 -16.70
N ILE A 142 -9.96 -10.61 -17.06
CA ILE A 142 -8.64 -11.26 -17.12
C ILE A 142 -8.15 -11.63 -15.71
N ILE A 143 -8.33 -10.75 -14.73
CA ILE A 143 -7.95 -11.03 -13.34
C ILE A 143 -8.82 -12.17 -12.76
N SER A 144 -10.15 -12.14 -13.00
CA SER A 144 -11.04 -13.23 -12.59
C SER A 144 -10.64 -14.57 -13.22
N ASP A 145 -10.31 -14.58 -14.51
CA ASP A 145 -9.87 -15.79 -15.21
C ASP A 145 -8.55 -16.33 -14.64
N ALA A 146 -7.59 -15.44 -14.32
CA ALA A 146 -6.35 -15.84 -13.68
C ALA A 146 -6.58 -16.55 -12.35
N PHE A 147 -7.51 -16.06 -11.53
CA PHE A 147 -7.84 -16.66 -10.23
C PHE A 147 -8.68 -17.93 -10.36
N GLN A 148 -9.67 -17.98 -11.24
CA GLN A 148 -10.61 -19.09 -11.34
C GLN A 148 -10.05 -20.25 -12.17
N ASN A 149 -9.34 -19.95 -13.27
CA ASN A 149 -9.00 -20.95 -14.29
C ASN A 149 -7.49 -21.15 -14.49
N GLN A 150 -6.66 -20.16 -14.14
CA GLN A 150 -5.22 -20.23 -14.38
C GLN A 150 -4.38 -20.49 -13.11
N GLY A 151 -5.01 -20.87 -12.01
CA GLY A 151 -4.36 -21.32 -10.79
C GLY A 151 -3.62 -20.24 -10.01
N VAL A 152 -3.88 -18.96 -10.26
CA VAL A 152 -3.34 -17.86 -9.45
C VAL A 152 -4.11 -17.78 -8.13
N ILE A 153 -3.41 -17.78 -7.01
CA ILE A 153 -3.99 -17.71 -5.67
C ILE A 153 -3.89 -16.26 -5.18
N PRO A 154 -5.03 -15.57 -4.99
CA PRO A 154 -5.02 -14.22 -4.47
C PRO A 154 -4.62 -14.20 -2.98
N ILE A 155 -3.74 -13.26 -2.63
CA ILE A 155 -3.40 -12.91 -1.26
C ILE A 155 -4.16 -11.63 -0.91
N CYS A 156 -5.12 -11.74 -0.02
CA CYS A 156 -5.87 -10.60 0.50
C CYS A 156 -5.14 -10.01 1.72
N VAL A 157 -5.15 -8.68 1.86
CA VAL A 157 -4.44 -8.01 2.96
C VAL A 157 -5.35 -7.74 4.17
N THR A 158 -6.66 -7.92 4.02
CA THR A 158 -7.66 -7.86 5.11
C THR A 158 -8.77 -8.87 4.90
N LYS A 159 -9.49 -9.21 5.98
CA LYS A 159 -10.68 -10.08 5.88
C LYS A 159 -11.82 -9.40 5.10
N ALA A 160 -11.95 -8.07 5.20
CA ALA A 160 -12.91 -7.31 4.43
C ALA A 160 -12.65 -7.47 2.93
N GLN A 161 -11.39 -7.38 2.50
CA GLN A 161 -10.99 -7.55 1.11
C GLN A 161 -11.28 -8.95 0.55
N VAL A 162 -11.27 -9.99 1.41
CA VAL A 162 -11.68 -11.34 0.98
C VAL A 162 -13.11 -11.33 0.45
N ARG A 163 -14.05 -10.72 1.19
CA ARG A 163 -15.46 -10.62 0.77
C ARG A 163 -15.60 -9.84 -0.53
N GLU A 164 -14.92 -8.69 -0.62
CA GLU A 164 -14.89 -7.90 -1.86
C GLU A 164 -14.35 -8.69 -3.06
N ALA A 165 -13.28 -9.47 -2.86
CA ALA A 165 -12.69 -10.27 -3.93
C ALA A 165 -13.56 -11.48 -4.31
N GLN A 166 -14.25 -12.10 -3.37
CA GLN A 166 -15.25 -13.14 -3.63
C GLN A 166 -16.41 -12.59 -4.48
N ASP A 167 -16.97 -11.46 -4.07
CA ASP A 167 -18.09 -10.82 -4.78
C ASP A 167 -17.68 -10.34 -6.19
N TRP A 168 -16.46 -9.79 -6.32
CA TRP A 168 -16.03 -9.16 -7.56
C TRP A 168 -15.35 -10.09 -8.54
N TYR A 169 -14.51 -11.01 -8.08
CA TYR A 169 -13.74 -11.93 -8.92
C TYR A 169 -14.24 -13.37 -8.86
N GLY A 170 -15.15 -13.72 -7.95
CA GLY A 170 -15.65 -15.09 -7.77
C GLY A 170 -14.58 -16.05 -7.23
N ILE A 171 -13.65 -15.57 -6.42
CA ILE A 171 -12.61 -16.41 -5.87
C ILE A 171 -13.14 -17.39 -4.82
N THR A 172 -12.65 -18.64 -4.86
CA THR A 172 -12.97 -19.67 -3.87
C THR A 172 -11.74 -20.09 -3.06
N LYS A 173 -10.54 -19.90 -3.62
CA LYS A 173 -9.25 -20.13 -2.94
C LYS A 173 -8.55 -18.79 -2.73
N TYR A 174 -8.01 -18.58 -1.56
CA TYR A 174 -7.28 -17.36 -1.19
C TYR A 174 -6.42 -17.62 0.05
N GLU A 175 -5.47 -16.75 0.27
CA GLU A 175 -4.77 -16.63 1.56
C GLU A 175 -4.93 -15.21 2.09
N VAL A 176 -4.70 -15.03 3.39
CA VAL A 176 -4.76 -13.71 4.03
C VAL A 176 -3.43 -13.42 4.70
N VAL A 177 -2.78 -12.34 4.26
CA VAL A 177 -1.53 -11.83 4.84
C VAL A 177 -1.68 -10.34 5.07
N ARG A 178 -1.81 -9.91 6.34
CA ARG A 178 -1.89 -8.49 6.67
C ARG A 178 -0.61 -7.77 6.30
N ASN A 179 -0.73 -6.56 5.78
CA ASN A 179 0.44 -5.71 5.57
C ASN A 179 1.08 -5.36 6.92
N GLY A 180 2.39 -5.55 7.01
CA GLY A 180 3.16 -5.24 8.21
C GLY A 180 3.82 -3.86 8.15
N VAL A 181 4.05 -3.28 9.33
CA VAL A 181 4.87 -2.07 9.53
C VAL A 181 5.99 -2.39 10.53
N ASP A 182 7.10 -1.71 10.38
CA ASP A 182 8.24 -1.80 11.30
C ASP A 182 7.93 -1.04 12.60
N ILE A 183 7.22 -1.70 13.52
CA ILE A 183 6.71 -1.09 14.75
C ILE A 183 7.88 -0.61 15.62
N GLU A 184 8.90 -1.43 15.81
CA GLU A 184 10.06 -1.07 16.62
C GLU A 184 10.83 0.10 16.01
N GLY A 185 11.07 0.07 14.70
CA GLY A 185 11.71 1.15 13.98
C GLY A 185 10.90 2.45 14.00
N ILE A 186 9.56 2.40 13.92
CA ILE A 186 8.70 3.58 14.09
C ILE A 186 8.85 4.13 15.50
N ARG A 187 8.72 3.29 16.54
CA ARG A 187 8.86 3.70 17.94
C ARG A 187 10.23 4.31 18.22
N ALA A 188 11.30 3.74 17.67
CA ALA A 188 12.67 4.26 17.81
C ALA A 188 12.87 5.64 17.16
N ARG A 189 12.09 5.96 16.12
CA ARG A 189 12.13 7.26 15.42
C ARG A 189 11.16 8.29 16.01
N CYS A 190 10.25 7.89 16.89
CA CYS A 190 9.39 8.84 17.60
C CYS A 190 10.23 9.81 18.42
N CYS A 191 9.75 11.04 18.55
CA CYS A 191 10.37 12.08 19.35
C CYS A 191 9.32 12.87 20.12
N ALA A 192 9.76 13.71 21.03
CA ALA A 192 8.87 14.59 21.75
C ALA A 192 8.10 15.51 20.78
N ARG A 193 6.84 15.79 21.13
CA ARG A 193 5.92 16.58 20.29
C ARG A 193 6.49 17.96 19.93
N TYR A 194 7.12 18.65 20.89
CA TYR A 194 7.71 19.97 20.66
C TYR A 194 8.86 19.92 19.64
N GLU A 195 9.70 18.85 19.68
CA GLU A 195 10.78 18.63 18.71
C GLU A 195 10.20 18.39 17.29
N ALA A 196 9.21 17.51 17.20
CA ALA A 196 8.53 17.23 15.94
C ALA A 196 7.88 18.51 15.36
N ARG A 197 7.22 19.32 16.19
CA ARG A 197 6.57 20.58 15.77
C ARG A 197 7.57 21.61 15.28
N ALA A 198 8.74 21.70 15.92
CA ALA A 198 9.81 22.60 15.48
C ALA A 198 10.26 22.33 14.04
N LEU A 199 10.30 21.06 13.60
CA LEU A 199 10.66 20.67 12.22
C LEU A 199 9.72 21.26 11.16
N TYR A 200 8.46 21.51 11.52
CA TYR A 200 7.44 22.05 10.63
C TYR A 200 7.12 23.53 10.89
N GLY A 201 7.88 24.21 11.77
CA GLY A 201 7.66 25.59 12.14
C GLY A 201 6.31 25.84 12.83
N LEU A 202 5.87 24.88 13.64
CA LEU A 202 4.60 24.92 14.37
C LEU A 202 4.80 25.41 15.81
N LYS A 203 3.86 26.18 16.31
CA LYS A 203 3.81 26.54 17.74
C LYS A 203 3.29 25.36 18.56
N GLU A 204 3.61 25.37 19.85
CA GLU A 204 3.23 24.27 20.75
C GLU A 204 1.71 24.07 20.86
N ASN A 205 0.94 25.15 20.87
CA ASN A 205 -0.51 25.10 21.04
C ASN A 205 -1.30 25.07 19.73
N THR A 206 -0.66 25.11 18.56
CA THR A 206 -1.35 25.03 17.28
C THR A 206 -2.04 23.66 17.13
N PHE A 207 -3.31 23.65 16.74
CA PHE A 207 -4.03 22.41 16.46
C PHE A 207 -3.64 21.88 15.08
N VAL A 208 -3.02 20.69 15.03
CA VAL A 208 -2.40 20.14 13.84
C VAL A 208 -3.16 18.93 13.33
N ILE A 209 -3.77 19.07 12.17
CA ILE A 209 -4.39 17.99 11.41
C ILE A 209 -3.43 17.57 10.31
N ILE A 210 -3.26 16.25 10.10
CA ILE A 210 -2.45 15.73 9.00
C ILE A 210 -3.26 14.85 8.06
N GLY A 211 -2.97 14.93 6.76
CA GLY A 211 -3.38 14.00 5.73
C GLY A 211 -2.14 13.48 5.01
N VAL A 212 -2.01 12.15 4.84
CA VAL A 212 -0.80 11.54 4.25
C VAL A 212 -1.18 10.56 3.17
N GLY A 213 -0.62 10.74 1.97
CA GLY A 213 -0.82 9.84 0.84
C GLY A 213 -0.79 10.54 -0.50
N ARG A 214 -0.98 9.78 -1.59
CA ARG A 214 -1.02 10.34 -2.93
C ARG A 214 -2.19 11.31 -3.09
N LEU A 215 -1.94 12.49 -3.64
CA LEU A 215 -2.98 13.48 -3.91
C LEU A 215 -3.76 13.09 -5.17
N ASN A 216 -4.75 12.19 -5.00
CA ASN A 216 -5.62 11.69 -6.06
C ASN A 216 -7.08 11.68 -5.62
N PRO A 217 -8.06 11.54 -6.55
CA PRO A 217 -9.48 11.63 -6.22
C PRO A 217 -9.97 10.62 -5.17
N ILE A 218 -9.35 9.42 -5.10
CA ILE A 218 -9.76 8.36 -4.16
C ILE A 218 -9.51 8.77 -2.70
N LYS A 219 -8.49 9.59 -2.44
CA LYS A 219 -8.11 10.02 -1.08
C LYS A 219 -9.03 11.11 -0.50
N LYS A 220 -9.87 11.75 -1.33
CA LYS A 220 -10.87 12.72 -0.90
C LYS A 220 -10.31 13.85 -0.02
N TYR A 221 -9.12 14.37 -0.40
CA TYR A 221 -8.56 15.52 0.31
C TYR A 221 -9.33 16.82 0.10
N ASP A 222 -10.17 16.89 -0.93
CA ASP A 222 -11.20 17.93 -1.09
C ASP A 222 -12.10 18.00 0.15
N LEU A 223 -12.69 16.87 0.56
CA LEU A 223 -13.50 16.77 1.78
C LEU A 223 -12.69 17.13 3.05
N LEU A 224 -11.42 16.72 3.12
CA LEU A 224 -10.58 17.07 4.28
C LEU A 224 -10.32 18.58 4.36
N ILE A 225 -10.05 19.25 3.25
CA ILE A 225 -9.85 20.72 3.24
C ILE A 225 -11.15 21.45 3.60
N GLU A 226 -12.32 20.98 3.11
CA GLU A 226 -13.63 21.52 3.49
C GLU A 226 -13.88 21.36 4.99
N ALA A 227 -13.65 20.17 5.56
CA ALA A 227 -13.80 19.93 7.00
C ALA A 227 -12.81 20.77 7.82
N PHE A 228 -11.55 20.90 7.35
CA PHE A 228 -10.56 21.76 7.98
C PHE A 228 -10.97 23.24 7.96
N ALA A 229 -11.59 23.73 6.89
CA ALA A 229 -12.07 25.10 6.84
C ALA A 229 -13.11 25.36 7.94
N GLU A 230 -13.99 24.40 8.23
CA GLU A 230 -14.93 24.50 9.35
C GLU A 230 -14.23 24.43 10.72
N VAL A 231 -13.20 23.57 10.88
CA VAL A 231 -12.35 23.55 12.08
C VAL A 231 -11.68 24.91 12.26
N HIS A 232 -11.10 25.48 11.21
CA HIS A 232 -10.36 26.76 11.24
C HIS A 232 -11.24 27.96 11.58
N LYS A 233 -12.55 27.93 11.28
CA LYS A 233 -13.49 28.93 11.74
C LYS A 233 -13.66 28.94 13.26
N LEU A 234 -13.62 27.75 13.89
CA LEU A 234 -13.79 27.57 15.33
C LEU A 234 -12.47 27.73 16.10
N ASN A 235 -11.34 27.28 15.50
CA ASN A 235 -10.00 27.40 16.06
C ASN A 235 -9.04 28.01 15.04
N ARG A 236 -8.81 29.33 15.14
CA ARG A 236 -7.92 30.08 14.23
C ARG A 236 -6.45 29.67 14.34
N ASP A 237 -6.01 29.09 15.47
CA ASP A 237 -4.67 28.54 15.64
C ASP A 237 -4.67 27.04 15.27
N SER A 238 -5.09 26.74 14.04
CA SER A 238 -5.09 25.40 13.48
C SER A 238 -4.40 25.36 12.11
N VAL A 239 -3.82 24.20 11.76
CA VAL A 239 -3.11 23.97 10.50
C VAL A 239 -3.45 22.59 9.96
N LEU A 240 -3.60 22.49 8.63
CA LEU A 240 -3.66 21.22 7.92
C LEU A 240 -2.35 20.99 7.15
N LEU A 241 -1.66 19.89 7.43
CA LEU A 241 -0.46 19.47 6.71
C LEU A 241 -0.80 18.29 5.80
N LEU A 242 -0.63 18.46 4.51
CA LEU A 242 -0.85 17.44 3.49
C LEU A 242 0.50 16.93 2.98
N ALA A 243 0.86 15.70 3.36
CA ALA A 243 2.08 15.04 2.92
C ALA A 243 1.77 14.07 1.78
N GLY A 244 2.41 14.30 0.64
CA GLY A 244 2.25 13.55 -0.60
C GLY A 244 2.24 14.45 -1.83
N ASP A 245 2.16 13.83 -2.99
CA ASP A 245 2.06 14.50 -4.28
C ASP A 245 1.08 13.74 -5.20
N GLY A 246 0.60 14.37 -6.24
CA GLY A 246 -0.34 13.76 -7.18
C GLY A 246 -1.07 14.75 -8.06
N GLU A 247 -1.90 14.20 -8.95
CA GLU A 247 -2.63 14.94 -9.98
C GLU A 247 -3.62 15.99 -9.43
N GLU A 248 -4.11 15.80 -8.19
CA GLU A 248 -5.06 16.69 -7.55
C GLU A 248 -4.43 17.91 -6.86
N LYS A 249 -3.10 18.01 -6.77
CA LYS A 249 -2.43 19.08 -6.00
C LYS A 249 -2.93 20.48 -6.33
N ASN A 250 -2.97 20.84 -7.61
CA ASN A 250 -3.39 22.17 -8.04
C ASN A 250 -4.87 22.42 -7.75
N ASN A 251 -5.71 21.40 -7.91
CA ASN A 251 -7.14 21.47 -7.59
C ASN A 251 -7.36 21.69 -6.08
N LEU A 252 -6.63 20.94 -5.24
CA LEU A 252 -6.70 21.07 -3.79
C LEU A 252 -6.21 22.44 -3.29
N GLN A 253 -5.17 22.99 -3.90
CA GLN A 253 -4.71 24.36 -3.62
C GLN A 253 -5.79 25.39 -3.94
N HIS A 254 -6.44 25.25 -5.11
CA HIS A 254 -7.54 26.14 -5.49
C HIS A 254 -8.76 26.05 -4.54
N ILE A 255 -9.08 24.83 -4.05
CA ILE A 255 -10.13 24.63 -3.04
C ILE A 255 -9.76 25.38 -1.75
N ALA A 256 -8.52 25.26 -1.27
CA ALA A 256 -8.06 25.97 -0.08
C ALA A 256 -8.13 27.49 -0.23
N GLU A 257 -7.77 28.02 -1.41
CA GLU A 257 -7.91 29.45 -1.75
C GLU A 257 -9.36 29.91 -1.70
N LYS A 258 -10.25 29.18 -2.36
CA LYS A 258 -11.68 29.47 -2.43
C LYS A 258 -12.33 29.47 -1.05
N LEU A 259 -11.87 28.62 -0.13
CA LEU A 259 -12.35 28.53 1.25
C LEU A 259 -11.67 29.54 2.20
N GLY A 260 -10.64 30.27 1.72
CA GLY A 260 -9.92 31.27 2.51
C GLY A 260 -9.01 30.69 3.58
N VAL A 261 -8.48 29.46 3.36
CA VAL A 261 -7.60 28.75 4.32
C VAL A 261 -6.22 28.42 3.76
N SER A 262 -5.83 29.02 2.63
CA SER A 262 -4.53 28.74 1.95
C SER A 262 -3.33 28.88 2.87
N ASP A 263 -3.30 29.89 3.74
CA ASP A 263 -2.18 30.15 4.64
C ASP A 263 -2.06 29.07 5.73
N SER A 264 -3.16 28.39 6.03
CA SER A 264 -3.27 27.36 7.06
C SER A 264 -3.24 25.94 6.50
N VAL A 265 -3.26 25.75 5.17
CA VAL A 265 -3.10 24.45 4.49
C VAL A 265 -1.72 24.38 3.85
N LYS A 266 -0.86 23.50 4.37
CA LYS A 266 0.52 23.35 3.88
C LYS A 266 0.68 22.04 3.10
N PHE A 267 1.11 22.12 1.85
CA PHE A 267 1.45 20.97 1.01
C PHE A 267 2.93 20.65 1.14
N LEU A 268 3.25 19.57 1.84
CA LEU A 268 4.64 19.19 2.18
C LEU A 268 5.37 18.43 1.07
N GLY A 269 4.64 18.03 0.00
CA GLY A 269 5.20 17.10 -0.99
C GLY A 269 5.44 15.70 -0.42
N ASN A 270 6.24 14.90 -1.14
CA ASN A 270 6.60 13.56 -0.66
C ASN A 270 7.60 13.64 0.47
N ILE A 271 7.26 13.13 1.64
CA ILE A 271 8.15 13.01 2.78
C ILE A 271 8.66 11.58 2.92
N ALA A 272 9.91 11.44 3.33
CA ALA A 272 10.57 10.13 3.40
C ALA A 272 10.13 9.30 4.62
N ASP A 273 9.82 9.94 5.73
CA ASP A 273 9.40 9.32 6.99
C ASP A 273 8.25 10.12 7.60
N VAL A 274 7.10 9.47 7.75
CA VAL A 274 5.91 10.09 8.32
C VAL A 274 5.91 10.12 9.84
N THR A 275 6.83 9.41 10.49
CA THR A 275 6.88 9.29 11.96
C THR A 275 6.94 10.65 12.65
N LYS A 276 7.85 11.53 12.21
CA LYS A 276 7.96 12.88 12.77
C LYS A 276 6.70 13.72 12.55
N LEU A 277 6.04 13.56 11.41
CA LEU A 277 4.79 14.24 11.12
C LEU A 277 3.66 13.75 12.04
N CYS A 278 3.59 12.43 12.26
CA CYS A 278 2.65 11.84 13.23
C CYS A 278 2.91 12.36 14.65
N CYS A 279 4.17 12.42 15.11
CA CYS A 279 4.52 12.96 16.42
C CYS A 279 4.13 14.45 16.58
N ALA A 280 4.14 15.25 15.51
CA ALA A 280 3.75 16.66 15.54
C ALA A 280 2.23 16.87 15.57
N ALA A 281 1.44 15.88 15.11
CA ALA A 281 0.02 16.01 14.88
C ALA A 281 -0.83 15.80 16.15
N ASP A 282 -2.00 16.42 16.15
CA ASP A 282 -3.10 16.12 17.07
C ASP A 282 -3.96 14.97 16.52
N VAL A 283 -4.15 14.97 15.20
CA VAL A 283 -4.98 13.97 14.54
C VAL A 283 -4.54 13.70 13.11
N LEU A 284 -4.53 12.42 12.71
CA LEU A 284 -4.48 11.99 11.32
C LEU A 284 -5.89 11.83 10.79
N ALA A 285 -6.19 12.41 9.63
CA ALA A 285 -7.41 12.18 8.88
C ALA A 285 -7.15 11.28 7.66
N VAL A 286 -7.95 10.21 7.50
CA VAL A 286 -7.95 9.36 6.31
C VAL A 286 -9.35 9.39 5.70
N THR A 287 -9.55 10.27 4.74
CA THR A 287 -10.86 10.54 4.09
C THR A 287 -11.16 9.65 2.90
N SER A 288 -10.31 8.68 2.61
CA SER A 288 -10.33 7.84 1.40
C SER A 288 -11.69 7.16 1.15
N ASP A 289 -12.14 7.14 -0.10
CA ASP A 289 -13.33 6.37 -0.51
C ASP A 289 -13.13 4.85 -0.33
N THR A 290 -11.90 4.37 -0.48
CA THR A 290 -11.54 2.96 -0.32
C THR A 290 -10.05 2.78 -0.05
N GLU A 291 -9.74 1.88 0.86
CA GLU A 291 -8.40 1.41 1.21
C GLU A 291 -8.39 -0.12 1.30
N SER A 292 -7.31 -0.75 0.87
CA SER A 292 -7.11 -2.19 1.12
C SER A 292 -6.53 -2.44 2.51
N SER A 293 -5.60 -1.57 2.92
CA SER A 293 -5.02 -1.48 4.26
C SER A 293 -4.38 -0.10 4.36
N SER A 294 -4.78 0.70 5.33
CA SER A 294 -4.23 2.05 5.49
C SER A 294 -2.96 1.99 6.35
N LEU A 295 -1.80 1.75 5.72
CA LEU A 295 -0.52 1.69 6.43
C LEU A 295 -0.26 2.96 7.23
N VAL A 296 -0.56 4.13 6.67
CA VAL A 296 -0.38 5.40 7.38
C VAL A 296 -1.24 5.52 8.65
N ALA A 297 -2.46 4.96 8.64
CA ALA A 297 -3.29 4.94 9.84
C ALA A 297 -2.68 4.01 10.91
N ILE A 298 -2.07 2.89 10.50
CA ILE A 298 -1.36 1.99 11.40
C ILE A 298 -0.12 2.68 11.96
N GLU A 299 0.70 3.28 11.10
CA GLU A 299 1.93 4.02 11.48
C GLU A 299 1.62 5.16 12.47
N ALA A 300 0.58 5.95 12.22
CA ALA A 300 0.16 7.02 13.12
C ALA A 300 -0.26 6.49 14.50
N GLN A 301 -1.01 5.39 14.53
CA GLN A 301 -1.42 4.77 15.80
C GLN A 301 -0.23 4.16 16.55
N VAL A 302 0.78 3.62 15.86
CA VAL A 302 2.04 3.20 16.50
C VAL A 302 2.76 4.38 17.16
N CYS A 303 2.67 5.60 16.58
CA CYS A 303 3.17 6.84 17.17
C CYS A 303 2.27 7.37 18.32
N GLY A 304 1.12 6.74 18.60
CA GLY A 304 0.13 7.21 19.56
C GLY A 304 -0.80 8.33 19.03
N THR A 305 -0.70 8.67 17.75
CA THR A 305 -1.48 9.75 17.13
C THR A 305 -2.94 9.31 16.96
N ARG A 306 -3.87 10.16 17.40
CA ARG A 306 -5.30 9.95 17.19
C ARG A 306 -5.64 9.94 15.71
N CYS A 307 -6.60 9.10 15.31
CA CYS A 307 -7.01 8.97 13.91
C CYS A 307 -8.52 9.18 13.74
N VAL A 308 -8.90 9.84 12.63
CA VAL A 308 -10.27 9.88 12.13
C VAL A 308 -10.27 9.26 10.73
N LEU A 309 -11.01 8.16 10.58
CA LEU A 309 -11.00 7.31 9.41
C LEU A 309 -12.36 7.34 8.71
N SER A 310 -12.38 7.30 7.39
CA SER A 310 -13.61 7.10 6.61
C SER A 310 -14.10 5.65 6.68
N ALA A 311 -15.35 5.43 6.29
CA ALA A 311 -15.89 4.09 6.07
C ALA A 311 -15.12 3.27 5.02
N GLY A 312 -14.37 3.92 4.14
CA GLY A 312 -13.51 3.28 3.14
C GLY A 312 -12.25 2.62 3.71
N VAL A 313 -11.88 2.94 4.95
CA VAL A 313 -10.76 2.29 5.65
C VAL A 313 -11.28 1.02 6.34
N PRO A 314 -10.61 -0.14 6.18
CA PRO A 314 -11.00 -1.36 6.87
C PRO A 314 -11.05 -1.18 8.40
N GLU A 315 -12.07 -1.74 9.03
CA GLU A 315 -12.25 -1.68 10.49
C GLU A 315 -11.05 -2.30 11.24
N GLU A 316 -10.43 -3.30 10.65
CA GLU A 316 -9.21 -3.94 11.17
C GLU A 316 -8.04 -2.94 11.36
N SER A 317 -8.10 -1.75 10.75
CA SER A 317 -7.11 -0.68 10.93
C SER A 317 -7.35 0.17 12.20
N ILE A 318 -8.36 -0.13 13.00
CA ILE A 318 -8.62 0.54 14.29
C ILE A 318 -7.83 -0.18 15.38
N LEU A 319 -6.73 0.42 15.84
CA LEU A 319 -5.79 -0.19 16.79
C LEU A 319 -5.81 0.49 18.16
N LEU A 320 -6.21 1.77 18.22
CA LEU A 320 -6.28 2.55 19.45
C LEU A 320 -7.72 2.97 19.76
N LYS A 321 -8.05 3.11 21.03
CA LYS A 321 -9.36 3.56 21.50
C LYS A 321 -9.72 4.96 21.00
N ASN A 322 -8.75 5.84 20.82
CA ASN A 322 -8.94 7.20 20.31
C ASN A 322 -9.01 7.28 18.77
N THR A 323 -9.19 6.15 18.08
CA THR A 323 -9.40 6.10 16.63
C THR A 323 -10.89 6.02 16.33
N GLN A 324 -11.43 7.05 15.69
CA GLN A 324 -12.83 7.13 15.27
C GLN A 324 -12.98 6.78 13.80
N ARG A 325 -13.93 5.91 13.46
CA ARG A 325 -14.31 5.62 12.08
C ARG A 325 -15.69 6.16 11.78
N LEU A 326 -15.77 7.07 10.81
CA LEU A 326 -17.02 7.70 10.40
C LEU A 326 -17.80 6.80 9.44
N PRO A 327 -19.16 6.89 9.44
CA PRO A 327 -20.00 6.13 8.54
C PRO A 327 -19.82 6.62 7.08
N LYS A 328 -20.25 5.79 6.14
CA LYS A 328 -20.30 6.17 4.72
C LYS A 328 -21.27 7.36 4.54
N GLY A 329 -20.81 8.39 3.82
CA GLY A 329 -21.60 9.61 3.58
C GLY A 329 -21.56 10.62 4.72
N ALA A 330 -20.63 10.48 5.69
CA ALA A 330 -20.39 11.48 6.71
C ALA A 330 -20.18 12.88 6.08
N SER A 331 -20.90 13.87 6.60
CA SER A 331 -20.85 15.24 6.12
C SER A 331 -19.57 15.97 6.52
N VAL A 332 -19.32 17.13 5.93
CA VAL A 332 -18.23 18.05 6.33
C VAL A 332 -18.30 18.37 7.83
N ASN A 333 -19.50 18.56 8.37
CA ASN A 333 -19.69 18.84 9.80
C ASN A 333 -19.37 17.61 10.67
N ASP A 334 -19.75 16.40 10.25
CA ASP A 334 -19.39 15.17 10.97
C ASP A 334 -17.87 14.99 11.03
N TRP A 335 -17.16 15.30 9.93
CA TRP A 335 -15.70 15.29 9.90
C TRP A 335 -15.11 16.37 10.82
N ARG A 336 -15.60 17.62 10.77
CA ARG A 336 -15.19 18.70 11.68
C ARG A 336 -15.30 18.26 13.13
N ASP A 337 -16.47 17.75 13.51
CA ASP A 337 -16.77 17.37 14.91
C ASP A 337 -15.89 16.20 15.36
N ALA A 338 -15.68 15.19 14.50
CA ALA A 338 -14.79 14.09 14.78
C ALA A 338 -13.32 14.53 14.89
N LEU A 339 -12.86 15.45 14.03
CA LEU A 339 -11.49 15.99 14.09
C LEU A 339 -11.23 16.76 15.38
N MET A 340 -12.24 17.48 15.90
CA MET A 340 -12.12 18.26 17.13
C MET A 340 -12.39 17.46 18.42
N ASN A 341 -12.98 16.28 18.32
CA ASN A 341 -13.31 15.44 19.49
C ASN A 341 -12.10 14.65 19.97
N ASP A 342 -11.34 15.23 20.90
CA ASP A 342 -10.16 14.60 21.53
C ASP A 342 -10.51 13.59 22.62
N SER A 343 -11.76 13.58 23.09
CA SER A 343 -12.28 12.68 24.14
C SER A 343 -12.93 11.41 23.60
N TYR A 344 -12.91 11.17 22.27
CA TYR A 344 -13.48 9.96 21.70
C TYR A 344 -12.78 8.71 22.21
N GLU A 345 -13.57 7.74 22.70
CA GLU A 345 -13.13 6.40 23.07
C GLU A 345 -14.00 5.34 22.40
N GLY A 346 -13.42 4.57 21.50
CA GLY A 346 -14.01 3.42 20.81
C GLY A 346 -13.38 2.10 21.25
N THR A 347 -13.69 1.04 20.51
CA THR A 347 -13.11 -0.28 20.73
C THR A 347 -12.12 -0.60 19.61
N PRO A 348 -10.84 -0.92 19.92
CA PRO A 348 -9.90 -1.41 18.94
C PRO A 348 -10.38 -2.71 18.29
N ALA A 349 -10.24 -2.81 16.97
CA ALA A 349 -10.61 -4.02 16.21
C ALA A 349 -9.46 -5.01 16.07
N ALA A 350 -8.22 -4.56 16.30
CA ALA A 350 -7.01 -5.38 16.27
C ALA A 350 -5.95 -4.80 17.22
N ARG A 351 -4.90 -5.57 17.49
CA ARG A 351 -3.76 -5.10 18.28
C ARG A 351 -2.67 -4.54 17.36
N ILE A 352 -1.88 -3.59 17.85
CA ILE A 352 -0.75 -3.02 17.11
C ILE A 352 0.23 -4.14 16.70
N GLU A 353 0.53 -5.07 17.61
CA GLU A 353 1.49 -6.16 17.40
C GLU A 353 1.08 -7.13 16.28
N ASP A 354 -0.22 -7.18 15.94
CA ASP A 354 -0.71 -7.99 14.81
C ASP A 354 -0.22 -7.46 13.45
N TYR A 355 0.30 -6.23 13.43
CA TYR A 355 0.85 -5.55 12.25
C TYR A 355 2.38 -5.49 12.23
N GLU A 356 3.06 -6.23 13.13
CA GLU A 356 4.52 -6.29 13.07
C GLU A 356 5.00 -6.92 11.76
N VAL A 357 5.96 -6.26 11.13
CA VAL A 357 6.44 -6.60 9.78
C VAL A 357 6.97 -8.03 9.68
N HIS A 358 7.68 -8.50 10.71
CA HIS A 358 8.20 -9.88 10.71
C HIS A 358 7.09 -10.94 10.75
N ASN A 359 5.93 -10.63 11.36
CA ASN A 359 4.76 -11.52 11.34
C ASN A 359 4.19 -11.65 9.91
N MET A 360 4.19 -10.57 9.14
CA MET A 360 3.81 -10.59 7.72
C MET A 360 4.73 -11.50 6.90
N SER A 361 6.03 -11.29 7.01
CA SER A 361 7.03 -12.06 6.26
C SER A 361 7.04 -13.54 6.65
N LYS A 362 6.95 -13.83 7.96
CA LYS A 362 6.81 -15.20 8.48
C LYS A 362 5.58 -15.89 7.91
N LYS A 363 4.43 -15.21 7.94
CA LYS A 363 3.18 -15.75 7.38
C LYS A 363 3.29 -16.03 5.90
N MET A 364 3.93 -15.13 5.13
CA MET A 364 4.13 -15.34 3.70
C MET A 364 5.08 -16.52 3.43
N LYS A 365 6.16 -16.67 4.22
CA LYS A 365 7.06 -17.83 4.15
C LYS A 365 6.32 -19.15 4.40
N GLU A 366 5.48 -19.20 5.44
CA GLU A 366 4.65 -20.38 5.73
C GLU A 366 3.76 -20.76 4.53
N ILE A 367 3.18 -19.76 3.85
CA ILE A 367 2.37 -19.98 2.66
C ILE A 367 3.22 -20.52 1.50
N TYR A 368 4.40 -19.94 1.23
CA TYR A 368 5.31 -20.45 0.20
C TYR A 368 5.69 -21.90 0.45
N LEU A 369 6.12 -22.23 1.66
CA LEU A 369 6.50 -23.59 2.06
C LEU A 369 5.33 -24.57 1.92
N LYS A 370 4.14 -24.21 2.39
CA LYS A 370 2.91 -25.00 2.29
C LYS A 370 2.61 -25.39 0.84
N TYR A 371 2.56 -24.42 -0.05
CA TYR A 371 2.17 -24.67 -1.45
C TYR A 371 3.31 -25.41 -2.21
N TYR A 372 4.55 -25.17 -1.87
CA TYR A 372 5.67 -25.91 -2.45
C TYR A 372 5.63 -27.39 -2.02
N SER A 373 5.40 -27.70 -0.75
CA SER A 373 5.25 -29.08 -0.27
C SER A 373 4.09 -29.81 -0.95
N MET A 374 2.92 -29.15 -1.05
CA MET A 374 1.77 -29.72 -1.77
C MET A 374 2.07 -30.03 -3.24
N TYR A 375 2.85 -29.17 -3.91
CA TYR A 375 3.26 -29.38 -5.30
C TYR A 375 4.22 -30.58 -5.42
N MET A 376 5.19 -30.70 -4.53
CA MET A 376 6.16 -31.83 -4.52
C MET A 376 5.48 -33.15 -4.23
N GLU A 377 4.57 -33.21 -3.27
CA GLU A 377 3.79 -34.41 -2.95
C GLU A 377 2.96 -34.91 -4.14
N LYS A 378 2.30 -33.98 -4.86
CA LYS A 378 1.52 -34.31 -6.05
C LYS A 378 2.39 -34.91 -7.16
N ASN A 379 3.55 -34.31 -7.44
CA ASN A 379 4.45 -34.80 -8.47
C ASN A 379 5.06 -36.17 -8.13
N HIS A 380 5.30 -36.45 -6.85
CA HIS A 380 5.76 -37.79 -6.42
C HIS A 380 4.67 -38.86 -6.52
N ALA A 381 3.38 -38.46 -6.39
CA ALA A 381 2.25 -39.36 -6.57
C ALA A 381 2.02 -39.72 -8.05
N ASP A 382 2.20 -38.75 -8.95
CA ASP A 382 2.03 -38.94 -10.42
C ASP A 382 3.21 -39.73 -11.08
N THR A 383 4.32 -39.93 -10.36
CA THR A 383 5.51 -40.67 -10.84
C THR A 383 5.56 -42.12 -10.34
N LYS A 384 4.63 -42.54 -9.51
CA LYS A 384 4.42 -43.93 -9.06
C LYS A 384 3.24 -44.55 -9.79
#